data_fe5749623135f4303e40ffab0cbee58e
#
_entry.id   fe5749623135f4303e40ffab0cbee58e
#
_cell.length_a   1.000
_cell.length_b   1.000
_cell.length_c   1.000
_cell.angle_alpha   90.00
_cell.angle_beta   90.00
_cell.angle_gamma   90.00
#
_symmetry.space_group_name_H-M   'P 1'
#
loop_
_entity.id
_entity.type
_entity.pdbx_description
1 polymer ?
#
loop_
_entity_poly.entity_id
_entity_poly.type
_entity_poly.pdbx_seq_one_letter_code
_entity_poly.pdbx_strand_id
1 'polypeptide(L)'
;MEPKCYNETVEHIHFYYASDTTVAKNRKINTKQWKEVFEEDIFVVQGMQSGRHATSFDGGRFSPIMDEATHCYHDWVANKISAHRN
;
A
#
# COMPACT_ATOMS: atom_id res chain seq x y z
N MET A 1 -2.64 0.66 8.14
CA MET A 1 -1.69 1.75 7.87
C MET A 1 -1.97 2.94 8.77
N GLU A 2 -0.93 3.54 9.29
CA GLU A 2 -1.04 4.69 10.19
C GLU A 2 -0.24 5.87 9.63
N PRO A 3 -0.89 6.95 9.17
CA PRO A 3 -0.18 8.12 8.68
C PRO A 3 0.48 8.88 9.83
N LYS A 4 1.74 9.24 9.67
CA LYS A 4 2.50 10.03 10.66
C LYS A 4 2.61 11.50 10.25
N CYS A 5 2.89 11.75 8.98
CA CYS A 5 2.94 13.08 8.40
C CYS A 5 2.70 12.98 6.90
N TYR A 6 2.83 14.09 6.16
CA TYR A 6 2.49 14.12 4.75
C TYR A 6 3.28 13.12 3.87
N ASN A 7 4.47 12.74 4.29
CA ASN A 7 5.36 11.87 3.52
C ASN A 7 5.79 10.61 4.28
N GLU A 8 5.12 10.28 5.38
CA GLU A 8 5.49 9.10 6.18
C GLU A 8 4.26 8.37 6.66
N THR A 9 4.23 7.08 6.41
CA THR A 9 3.17 6.16 6.84
C THR A 9 3.80 4.93 7.46
N VAL A 10 3.25 4.46 8.57
CA VAL A 10 3.67 3.21 9.21
C VAL A 10 2.72 2.11 8.82
N GLU A 11 3.27 0.99 8.34
CA GLU A 11 2.50 -0.20 8.05
C GLU A 11 2.61 -1.19 9.20
N HIS A 12 1.46 -1.59 9.75
CA HIS A 12 1.37 -2.63 10.76
C HIS A 12 0.89 -3.91 10.10
N ILE A 13 1.68 -4.97 10.20
CA ILE A 13 1.38 -6.23 9.56
C ILE A 13 1.23 -7.30 10.64
N HIS A 14 0.06 -7.95 10.67
CA HIS A 14 -0.26 -8.98 11.62
C HIS A 14 -0.47 -10.31 10.91
N PHE A 15 0.16 -11.37 11.41
CA PHE A 15 0.03 -12.71 10.87
C PHE A 15 -0.81 -13.56 11.81
N TYR A 16 -1.86 -14.15 11.27
CA TYR A 16 -2.77 -15.03 12.01
C TYR A 16 -2.70 -16.44 11.45
N TYR A 17 -2.62 -17.42 12.34
CA TYR A 17 -2.54 -18.83 11.95
C TYR A 17 -3.74 -19.56 12.53
N ALA A 18 -4.41 -20.34 11.69
CA ALA A 18 -5.68 -21.01 12.07
C ALA A 18 -5.49 -22.22 12.98
N SER A 19 -4.25 -22.69 13.18
CA SER A 19 -3.97 -23.91 13.95
C SER A 19 -2.74 -23.76 14.82
N ASP A 20 -2.85 -24.24 16.06
CA ASP A 20 -1.71 -24.32 16.99
C ASP A 20 -0.69 -25.38 16.57
N THR A 21 -1.04 -26.26 15.62
CA THR A 21 -0.16 -27.30 15.10
C THR A 21 0.85 -26.76 14.10
N THR A 22 0.74 -25.52 13.68
CA THR A 22 1.72 -24.89 12.79
C THR A 22 3.09 -24.79 13.50
N VAL A 23 4.08 -25.45 12.92
CA VAL A 23 5.43 -25.51 13.51
C VAL A 23 6.04 -24.09 13.52
N ALA A 24 6.65 -23.71 14.65
CA ALA A 24 7.30 -22.41 14.81
C ALA A 24 8.29 -22.07 13.68
N LYS A 25 9.00 -23.06 13.17
CA LYS A 25 9.92 -22.93 12.04
C LYS A 25 9.18 -22.45 10.78
N ASN A 26 8.02 -23.04 10.48
CA ASN A 26 7.23 -22.65 9.30
C ASN A 26 6.68 -21.24 9.44
N ARG A 27 6.27 -20.84 10.64
CA ARG A 27 5.83 -19.47 10.92
C ARG A 27 6.94 -18.46 10.66
N LYS A 28 8.17 -18.75 11.11
CA LYS A 28 9.34 -17.89 10.88
C LYS A 28 9.66 -17.76 9.40
N ILE A 29 9.65 -18.86 8.65
CA ILE A 29 9.90 -18.86 7.21
C ILE A 29 8.84 -18.02 6.49
N ASN A 30 7.58 -18.23 6.82
CA ASN A 30 6.46 -17.50 6.22
C ASN A 30 6.57 -16.00 6.50
N THR A 31 6.82 -15.62 7.75
CA THR A 31 6.99 -14.22 8.14
C THR A 31 8.15 -13.57 7.40
N LYS A 32 9.28 -14.28 7.28
CA LYS A 32 10.45 -13.78 6.55
C LYS A 32 10.15 -13.54 5.08
N GLN A 33 9.47 -14.47 4.43
CA GLN A 33 9.09 -14.35 3.01
C GLN A 33 8.19 -13.16 2.77
N TRP A 34 7.17 -12.98 3.60
CA TRP A 34 6.27 -11.84 3.49
C TRP A 34 6.97 -10.51 3.77
N LYS A 35 7.89 -10.50 4.72
CA LYS A 35 8.69 -9.31 5.00
C LYS A 35 9.50 -8.88 3.78
N GLU A 36 10.12 -9.83 3.09
CA GLU A 36 10.87 -9.55 1.86
C GLU A 36 9.98 -8.96 0.77
N VAL A 37 8.77 -9.50 0.58
CA VAL A 37 7.80 -8.99 -0.38
C VAL A 37 7.40 -7.55 -0.05
N PHE A 38 7.09 -7.27 1.21
CA PHE A 38 6.71 -5.91 1.63
C PHE A 38 7.87 -4.91 1.49
N GLU A 39 9.10 -5.33 1.76
CA GLU A 39 10.27 -4.46 1.56
C GLU A 39 10.50 -4.11 0.09
N GLU A 40 10.27 -5.05 -0.82
CA GLU A 40 10.31 -4.79 -2.26
C GLU A 40 9.25 -3.75 -2.67
N ASP A 41 8.04 -3.90 -2.16
CA ASP A 41 6.96 -2.95 -2.43
C ASP A 41 7.27 -1.55 -1.89
N ILE A 42 7.85 -1.46 -0.70
CA ILE A 42 8.25 -0.18 -0.11
C ILE A 42 9.27 0.53 -1.01
N PHE A 43 10.24 -0.20 -1.54
CA PHE A 43 11.23 0.35 -2.46
C PHE A 43 10.56 0.96 -3.71
N VAL A 44 9.61 0.24 -4.29
CA VAL A 44 8.86 0.71 -5.47
C VAL A 44 8.01 1.94 -5.13
N VAL A 45 7.29 1.91 -4.00
CA VAL A 45 6.43 3.01 -3.56
C VAL A 45 7.24 4.28 -3.30
N GLN A 46 8.41 4.16 -2.68
CA GLN A 46 9.30 5.29 -2.46
C GLN A 46 9.80 5.89 -3.77
N GLY A 47 10.15 5.04 -4.73
CA GLY A 47 10.54 5.47 -6.07
C GLY A 47 9.41 6.19 -6.80
N MET A 48 8.20 5.68 -6.71
CA MET A 48 7.00 6.31 -7.29
C MET A 48 6.73 7.68 -6.67
N GLN A 49 6.85 7.81 -5.36
CA GLN A 49 6.66 9.09 -4.69
C GLN A 49 7.70 10.12 -5.15
N SER A 50 8.95 9.71 -5.25
CA SER A 50 10.02 10.56 -5.79
C SER A 50 9.71 11.00 -7.23
N GLY A 51 9.24 10.07 -8.06
CA GLY A 51 8.86 10.36 -9.45
C GLY A 51 7.71 11.35 -9.57
N ARG A 52 6.79 11.36 -8.62
CA ARG A 52 5.67 12.31 -8.62
C ARG A 52 6.09 13.75 -8.40
N HIS A 53 7.26 13.99 -7.83
CA HIS A 53 7.81 15.33 -7.67
C HIS A 53 8.52 15.85 -8.93
N ALA A 54 8.66 15.03 -9.96
CA ALA A 54 9.26 15.45 -11.22
C ALA A 54 8.34 16.44 -11.95
N THR A 55 8.95 17.46 -12.59
CA THR A 55 8.20 18.48 -13.31
C THR A 55 7.43 17.94 -14.51
N SER A 56 7.87 16.81 -15.06
CA SER A 56 7.22 16.13 -16.20
C SER A 56 6.07 15.21 -15.78
N PHE A 57 5.84 15.02 -14.48
CA PHE A 57 4.76 14.16 -14.03
C PHE A 57 3.40 14.83 -14.24
N ASP A 58 2.56 14.21 -15.02
CA ASP A 58 1.22 14.72 -15.37
C ASP A 58 0.07 13.83 -14.90
N GLY A 59 0.35 12.89 -14.01
CA GLY A 59 -0.61 11.92 -13.51
C GLY A 59 -0.42 10.55 -14.15
N GLY A 60 -1.27 9.64 -13.77
CA GLY A 60 -1.27 8.28 -14.29
C GLY A 60 -2.60 7.92 -14.92
N ARG A 61 -2.70 6.68 -15.39
CA ARG A 61 -3.94 6.13 -15.92
C ARG A 61 -4.25 4.81 -15.23
N PHE A 62 -5.52 4.55 -15.02
CA PHE A 62 -5.98 3.27 -14.52
C PHE A 62 -6.07 2.25 -15.64
N SER A 63 -5.68 1.00 -15.34
CA SER A 63 -5.99 -0.13 -16.23
C SER A 63 -7.50 -0.36 -16.22
N PRO A 64 -8.16 -0.46 -17.39
CA PRO A 64 -9.61 -0.65 -17.45
C PRO A 64 -10.10 -1.93 -16.76
N ILE A 65 -9.27 -2.95 -16.67
CA ILE A 65 -9.65 -4.26 -16.12
C ILE A 65 -9.06 -4.48 -14.74
N MET A 66 -7.77 -4.14 -14.53
CA MET A 66 -7.04 -4.51 -13.33
C MET A 66 -7.20 -3.51 -12.18
N ASP A 67 -7.54 -2.26 -12.47
CA ASP A 67 -7.57 -1.17 -11.49
C ASP A 67 -8.99 -0.77 -11.08
N GLU A 68 -10.00 -1.60 -11.30
CA GLU A 68 -11.38 -1.28 -10.98
C GLU A 68 -11.56 -0.94 -9.49
N ALA A 69 -11.05 -1.77 -8.61
CA ALA A 69 -11.12 -1.56 -7.16
C ALA A 69 -10.33 -0.31 -6.73
N THR A 70 -9.15 -0.11 -7.28
CA THR A 70 -8.30 1.06 -7.01
C THR A 70 -9.00 2.34 -7.46
N HIS A 71 -9.62 2.33 -8.64
CA HIS A 71 -10.37 3.46 -9.16
C HIS A 71 -11.56 3.80 -8.25
N CYS A 72 -12.28 2.81 -7.80
CA CYS A 72 -13.39 2.99 -6.85
C CYS A 72 -12.93 3.68 -5.56
N TYR A 73 -11.79 3.26 -5.02
CA TYR A 73 -11.20 3.90 -3.84
C TYR A 73 -10.83 5.36 -4.10
N HIS A 74 -10.22 5.65 -5.24
CA HIS A 74 -9.84 7.01 -5.61
C HIS A 74 -11.07 7.92 -5.75
N ASP A 75 -12.14 7.43 -6.35
CA ASP A 75 -13.41 8.18 -6.44
C ASP A 75 -13.98 8.49 -5.06
N TRP A 76 -13.94 7.51 -4.17
CA TRP A 76 -14.40 7.70 -2.79
C TRP A 76 -13.59 8.80 -2.09
N VAL A 77 -12.25 8.77 -2.20
CA VAL A 77 -11.37 9.78 -1.62
C VAL A 77 -11.64 11.16 -2.21
N ALA A 78 -11.75 11.26 -3.54
CA ALA A 78 -12.02 12.51 -4.24
C ALA A 78 -13.34 13.13 -3.79
N ASN A 79 -14.38 12.33 -3.64
CA ASN A 79 -15.68 12.77 -3.15
C ASN A 79 -15.62 13.30 -1.72
N LYS A 80 -14.85 12.64 -0.85
CA LYS A 80 -14.65 13.08 0.54
C LYS A 80 -13.93 14.42 0.60
N ILE A 81 -12.88 14.60 -0.19
CA ILE A 81 -12.14 15.86 -0.24
C ILE A 81 -13.02 16.98 -0.77
N SER A 82 -13.78 16.74 -1.83
CA SER A 82 -14.70 17.73 -2.42
C SER A 82 -15.79 18.16 -1.44
N ALA A 83 -16.35 17.21 -0.67
CA ALA A 83 -17.34 17.51 0.35
C ALA A 83 -16.78 18.40 1.47
N HIS A 84 -15.50 18.23 1.80
CA HIS A 84 -14.84 19.02 2.85
C HIS A 84 -14.52 20.45 2.43
N ARG A 85 -14.42 20.72 1.14
CA ARG A 85 -14.12 22.05 0.60
C ARG A 85 -15.35 22.97 0.56
N ASN A 86 -16.53 22.39 0.69
CA ASN A 86 -17.79 23.12 0.70
C ASN A 86 -18.27 23.37 2.14
#